data_b457e63caf785a0ca2259795f658b653
#
_entry.id   b457e63caf785a0ca2259795f658b653
#
_cell.length_a   1.000
_cell.length_b   1.000
_cell.length_c   1.000
_cell.angle_alpha   90.00
_cell.angle_beta   90.00
_cell.angle_gamma   90.00
#
_symmetry.space_group_name_H-M   'P 1'
#
loop_
_entity.id
_entity.type
_entity.pdbx_description
1 polymer ?
#
loop_
_entity_poly.entity_id
_entity_poly.type
_entity_poly.pdbx_seq_one_letter_code
_entity_poly.pdbx_strand_id
1 'polypeptide(L)'
;MSPTSLAITFGAGALLFWLVGAYAPSSFLAHFTVFVLACFIGYMVIWNVTPSLHTPLMSVTNAISSIIAIGALIQVAPPFTGTGADRPTQWILAMAVLALALTAVNMFGGFAVTRRMLAMFRK
;
A
#
# COMPACT_ATOMS: atom_id res chain seq x y z
N MET A 1 -16.32 24.09 7.97
CA MET A 1 -15.11 24.35 8.79
C MET A 1 -14.85 25.85 8.82
N SER A 2 -14.60 26.41 9.99
CA SER A 2 -14.25 27.82 10.08
C SER A 2 -12.88 28.09 9.45
N PRO A 3 -12.62 29.27 8.90
CA PRO A 3 -11.32 29.57 8.27
C PRO A 3 -10.15 29.44 9.25
N THR A 4 -10.38 29.66 10.52
CA THR A 4 -9.38 29.50 11.58
C THR A 4 -9.02 28.04 11.81
N SER A 5 -9.99 27.12 11.83
CA SER A 5 -9.72 25.68 11.99
C SER A 5 -8.97 25.12 10.78
N LEU A 6 -9.29 25.61 9.60
CA LEU A 6 -8.61 25.22 8.36
C LEU A 6 -7.12 25.65 8.41
N ALA A 7 -6.87 26.90 8.80
CA ALA A 7 -5.51 27.43 8.91
C ALA A 7 -4.66 26.67 9.94
N ILE A 8 -5.27 26.32 11.08
CA ILE A 8 -4.59 25.53 12.12
C ILE A 8 -4.24 24.13 11.61
N THR A 9 -5.17 23.46 10.92
CA THR A 9 -4.97 22.12 10.39
C THR A 9 -3.85 22.11 9.34
N PHE A 10 -3.88 23.03 8.40
CA PHE A 10 -2.84 23.12 7.37
C PHE A 10 -1.49 23.54 7.95
N GLY A 11 -1.49 24.47 8.91
CA GLY A 11 -0.27 24.88 9.60
C GLY A 11 0.36 23.76 10.40
N ALA A 12 -0.43 23.00 11.14
CA ALA A 12 0.04 21.82 11.88
C ALA A 12 0.57 20.74 10.94
N GLY A 13 -0.12 20.46 9.85
CA GLY A 13 0.31 19.50 8.84
C GLY A 13 1.64 19.90 8.18
N ALA A 14 1.78 21.16 7.81
CA ALA A 14 3.00 21.70 7.23
C ALA A 14 4.18 21.64 8.21
N LEU A 15 3.95 21.99 9.48
CA LEU A 15 4.97 21.90 10.52
C LEU A 15 5.42 20.45 10.74
N LEU A 16 4.48 19.52 10.81
CA LEU A 16 4.75 18.08 10.97
C LEU A 16 5.58 17.56 9.80
N PHE A 17 5.19 17.92 8.59
CA PHE A 17 5.92 17.56 7.37
C PHE A 17 7.34 18.13 7.36
N TRP A 18 7.51 19.37 7.77
CA TRP A 18 8.82 20.00 7.88
C TRP A 18 9.70 19.31 8.92
N LEU A 19 9.14 18.98 10.09
CA LEU A 19 9.88 18.27 11.14
C LEU A 19 10.34 16.90 10.68
N VAL A 20 9.48 16.15 10.01
CA VAL A 20 9.84 14.84 9.43
C VAL A 20 10.96 15.02 8.40
N GLY A 21 10.87 16.03 7.54
CA GLY A 21 11.89 16.31 6.54
C GLY A 21 13.24 16.71 7.13
N ALA A 22 13.25 17.41 8.29
CA ALA A 22 14.47 17.88 8.91
C ALA A 22 15.21 16.79 9.71
N TYR A 23 14.48 15.87 10.36
CA TYR A 23 15.05 14.91 11.30
C TYR A 23 15.08 13.47 10.79
N ALA A 24 14.39 13.15 9.71
CA ALA A 24 14.34 11.79 9.19
C ALA A 24 15.60 11.45 8.36
N PRO A 25 16.05 10.17 8.36
CA PRO A 25 17.15 9.74 7.50
C PRO A 25 16.78 9.86 6.02
N SER A 26 17.78 10.03 5.15
CA SER A 26 17.57 10.27 3.71
C SER A 26 16.83 9.15 2.99
N SER A 27 17.07 7.89 3.37
CA SER A 27 16.34 6.74 2.82
C SER A 27 14.85 6.78 3.14
N PHE A 28 14.51 7.13 4.36
CA PHE A 28 13.12 7.30 4.78
C PHE A 28 12.45 8.47 4.04
N LEU A 29 13.15 9.58 3.83
CA LEU A 29 12.63 10.73 3.10
C LEU A 29 12.25 10.40 1.67
N ALA A 30 13.05 9.60 0.97
CA ALA A 30 12.76 9.17 -0.39
C ALA A 30 11.46 8.36 -0.44
N HIS A 31 11.29 7.38 0.43
CA HIS A 31 10.08 6.58 0.51
C HIS A 31 8.87 7.38 0.99
N PHE A 32 9.07 8.29 1.92
CA PHE A 32 8.01 9.16 2.44
C PHE A 32 7.50 10.13 1.38
N THR A 33 8.38 10.68 0.54
CA THR A 33 8.00 11.53 -0.59
C THR A 33 7.13 10.78 -1.59
N VAL A 34 7.50 9.54 -1.94
CA VAL A 34 6.70 8.69 -2.82
C VAL A 34 5.33 8.40 -2.19
N PHE A 35 5.28 8.13 -0.91
CA PHE A 35 4.04 7.88 -0.19
C PHE A 35 3.09 9.09 -0.23
N VAL A 36 3.60 10.30 0.03
CA VAL A 36 2.80 11.53 -0.01
C VAL A 36 2.28 11.81 -1.42
N LEU A 37 3.13 11.66 -2.43
CA LEU A 37 2.71 11.79 -3.83
C LEU A 37 1.65 10.77 -4.20
N ALA A 38 1.80 9.53 -3.77
CA ALA A 38 0.81 8.47 -4.01
C ALA A 38 -0.54 8.80 -3.35
N CYS A 39 -0.54 9.37 -2.15
CA CYS A 39 -1.76 9.83 -1.47
C CYS A 39 -2.48 10.92 -2.27
N PHE A 40 -1.75 11.92 -2.78
CA PHE A 40 -2.34 12.99 -3.59
C PHE A 40 -2.92 12.47 -4.89
N ILE A 41 -2.16 11.66 -5.61
CA ILE A 41 -2.60 11.08 -6.90
C ILE A 41 -3.80 10.18 -6.69
N GLY A 42 -3.78 9.33 -5.66
CA GLY A 42 -4.87 8.43 -5.33
C GLY A 42 -6.17 9.18 -5.00
N TYR A 43 -6.06 10.24 -4.22
CA TYR A 43 -7.20 11.09 -3.88
C TYR A 43 -7.81 11.73 -5.14
N MET A 44 -6.97 12.32 -5.99
CA MET A 44 -7.44 12.96 -7.22
C MET A 44 -8.08 11.96 -8.18
N VAL A 45 -7.48 10.79 -8.33
CA VAL A 45 -8.00 9.74 -9.22
C VAL A 45 -9.37 9.26 -8.76
N ILE A 46 -9.52 8.97 -7.47
CA ILE A 46 -10.78 8.45 -6.92
C ILE A 46 -11.93 9.45 -7.08
N TRP A 47 -11.67 10.73 -6.84
CA TRP A 47 -12.71 11.75 -6.95
C TRP A 47 -13.10 12.11 -8.38
N ASN A 48 -12.22 11.87 -9.34
CA ASN A 48 -12.47 12.20 -10.75
C ASN A 48 -12.98 11.00 -11.56
N VAL A 49 -13.03 9.81 -10.97
CA VAL A 49 -13.53 8.60 -11.65
C VAL A 49 -15.05 8.57 -11.57
N THR A 50 -15.69 8.22 -12.70
CA THR A 50 -17.14 8.03 -12.76
C THR A 50 -17.58 6.89 -11.84
N PRO A 51 -18.76 6.97 -11.19
CA PRO A 51 -19.22 5.92 -10.28
C PRO A 51 -19.28 4.51 -10.88
N SER A 52 -19.53 4.41 -12.17
CA SER A 52 -19.58 3.13 -12.87
C SER A 52 -18.23 2.40 -12.93
N LEU A 53 -17.12 3.15 -12.85
CA LEU A 53 -15.76 2.61 -12.91
C LEU A 53 -15.17 2.30 -11.53
N HIS A 54 -15.84 2.68 -10.45
CA HIS A 54 -15.34 2.43 -9.09
C HIS A 54 -15.20 0.93 -8.78
N THR A 55 -16.13 0.10 -9.19
CA THR A 55 -16.09 -1.34 -8.93
C THR A 55 -14.96 -2.05 -9.68
N PRO A 56 -14.74 -1.82 -11.01
CA PRO A 56 -13.57 -2.35 -11.71
C PRO A 56 -12.25 -1.84 -11.13
N LEU A 57 -12.19 -0.56 -10.77
CA LEU A 57 -11.00 0.03 -10.18
C LEU A 57 -10.67 -0.58 -8.82
N MET A 58 -11.67 -0.83 -7.99
CA MET A 58 -11.53 -1.47 -6.69
C MET A 58 -10.95 -2.88 -6.81
N SER A 59 -11.38 -3.63 -7.81
CA SER A 59 -10.85 -4.96 -8.12
C SER A 59 -9.36 -4.92 -8.50
N VAL A 60 -8.99 -4.00 -9.38
CA VAL A 60 -7.60 -3.83 -9.84
C VAL A 60 -6.69 -3.34 -8.71
N THR A 61 -7.13 -2.39 -7.90
CA THR A 61 -6.35 -1.90 -6.76
C THR A 61 -6.11 -2.98 -5.72
N ASN A 62 -7.06 -3.88 -5.53
CA ASN A 62 -6.89 -5.03 -4.65
C ASN A 62 -5.81 -6.00 -5.17
N ALA A 63 -5.78 -6.24 -6.47
CA ALA A 63 -4.73 -7.04 -7.11
C ALA A 63 -3.36 -6.37 -7.02
N ILE A 64 -3.29 -5.06 -7.20
CA ILE A 64 -2.03 -4.27 -7.10
C ILE A 64 -1.50 -4.28 -5.67
N SER A 65 -2.34 -4.14 -4.66
CA SER A 65 -1.89 -4.18 -3.26
C SER A 65 -1.25 -5.52 -2.89
N SER A 66 -1.51 -6.57 -3.67
CA SER A 66 -0.92 -7.89 -3.51
C SER A 66 0.57 -7.96 -3.91
N ILE A 67 1.15 -6.89 -4.44
CA ILE A 67 2.61 -6.76 -4.65
C ILE A 67 3.39 -6.96 -3.34
N ILE A 68 2.76 -6.69 -2.21
CA ILE A 68 3.30 -7.01 -0.88
C ILE A 68 3.69 -8.51 -0.78
N ALA A 69 3.02 -9.39 -1.52
CA ALA A 69 3.36 -10.81 -1.58
C ALA A 69 4.79 -11.05 -2.05
N ILE A 70 5.30 -10.23 -2.98
CA ILE A 70 6.68 -10.33 -3.46
C ILE A 70 7.66 -10.02 -2.34
N GLY A 71 7.41 -8.98 -1.56
CA GLY A 71 8.21 -8.63 -0.39
C GLY A 71 8.21 -9.73 0.67
N ALA A 72 7.05 -10.30 0.97
CA ALA A 72 6.92 -11.41 1.90
C ALA A 72 7.65 -12.67 1.39
N LEU A 73 7.55 -12.95 0.09
CA LEU A 73 8.23 -14.09 -0.54
C LEU A 73 9.76 -13.96 -0.47
N ILE A 74 10.29 -12.76 -0.68
CA ILE A 74 11.73 -12.47 -0.54
C ILE A 74 12.20 -12.74 0.88
N GLN A 75 11.39 -12.42 1.88
CA GLN A 75 11.72 -12.67 3.28
C GLN A 75 11.67 -14.17 3.63
N VAL A 76 10.76 -14.92 3.04
CA VAL A 76 10.64 -16.37 3.24
C VAL A 76 11.80 -17.12 2.56
N ALA A 77 12.17 -16.70 1.36
CA ALA A 77 13.21 -17.34 0.55
C ALA A 77 14.26 -16.31 0.14
N PRO A 78 15.11 -15.85 1.08
CA PRO A 78 16.18 -14.91 0.74
C PRO A 78 17.16 -15.53 -0.24
N PRO A 79 17.76 -14.75 -1.15
CA PRO A 79 18.75 -15.24 -2.09
C PRO A 79 19.91 -15.89 -1.32
N PHE A 80 20.33 -17.05 -1.81
CA PHE A 80 21.36 -17.85 -1.15
C PHE A 80 22.73 -17.20 -1.39
N THR A 81 23.18 -16.40 -0.44
CA THR A 81 24.48 -15.72 -0.49
C THR A 81 25.63 -16.56 0.12
N GLY A 82 25.36 -17.78 0.49
CA GLY A 82 26.41 -18.74 0.92
C GLY A 82 26.90 -18.58 2.36
N THR A 83 26.57 -17.54 3.03
CA THR A 83 26.89 -17.33 4.46
C THR A 83 25.64 -17.49 5.29
N GLY A 84 25.61 -18.48 6.16
CA GLY A 84 24.46 -18.77 7.02
C GLY A 84 24.05 -17.64 7.97
N ALA A 85 24.73 -16.50 7.90
CA ALA A 85 24.44 -15.31 8.70
C ALA A 85 23.27 -14.47 8.16
N ASP A 86 22.89 -14.67 6.88
CA ASP A 86 21.85 -13.85 6.22
C ASP A 86 20.45 -14.46 6.33
N ARG A 87 20.28 -15.51 7.13
CA ARG A 87 18.95 -16.08 7.33
C ARG A 87 18.13 -15.21 8.30
N PRO A 88 16.92 -14.82 7.90
CA PRO A 88 16.04 -14.10 8.82
C PRO A 88 15.75 -14.97 10.06
N THR A 89 15.65 -14.32 11.20
CA THR A 89 15.26 -14.97 12.46
C THR A 89 13.90 -15.68 12.29
N GLN A 90 13.67 -16.74 13.04
CA GLN A 90 12.42 -17.51 12.96
C GLN A 90 11.18 -16.65 13.10
N TRP A 91 11.24 -15.58 13.90
CA TRP A 91 10.16 -14.62 14.04
C TRP A 91 9.85 -13.86 12.74
N ILE A 92 10.89 -13.41 12.06
CA ILE A 92 10.76 -12.73 10.76
C ILE A 92 10.15 -13.68 9.73
N LEU A 93 10.64 -14.94 9.74
CA LEU A 93 10.11 -15.97 8.84
C LEU A 93 8.63 -16.26 9.11
N ALA A 94 8.24 -16.40 10.37
CA ALA A 94 6.86 -16.66 10.75
C ALA A 94 5.94 -15.50 10.34
N MET A 95 6.37 -14.26 10.58
CA MET A 95 5.63 -13.07 10.19
C MET A 95 5.54 -12.94 8.66
N ALA A 96 6.59 -13.28 7.93
CA ALA A 96 6.62 -13.26 6.48
C ALA A 96 5.65 -14.28 5.87
N VAL A 97 5.60 -15.49 6.42
CA VAL A 97 4.65 -16.53 5.99
C VAL A 97 3.22 -16.08 6.26
N LEU A 98 2.96 -15.50 7.43
CA LEU A 98 1.64 -14.97 7.76
C LEU A 98 1.24 -13.84 6.80
N ALA A 99 2.16 -12.92 6.52
CA ALA A 99 1.94 -11.83 5.58
C ALA A 99 1.64 -12.36 4.16
N LEU A 100 2.38 -13.37 3.72
CA LEU A 100 2.16 -14.02 2.43
C LEU A 100 0.78 -14.67 2.35
N ALA A 101 0.36 -15.35 3.42
CA ALA A 101 -0.97 -15.98 3.49
C ALA A 101 -2.08 -14.93 3.42
N LEU A 102 -1.97 -13.86 4.21
CA LEU A 102 -2.96 -12.77 4.21
C LEU A 102 -3.02 -12.05 2.86
N THR A 103 -1.88 -11.82 2.22
CA THR A 103 -1.81 -11.18 0.91
C THR A 103 -2.41 -12.08 -0.17
N ALA A 104 -2.18 -13.38 -0.10
CA ALA A 104 -2.80 -14.35 -1.01
C ALA A 104 -4.32 -14.33 -0.89
N VAL A 105 -4.86 -14.31 0.33
CA VAL A 105 -6.31 -14.18 0.56
C VAL A 105 -6.84 -12.88 -0.06
N ASN A 106 -6.14 -11.78 0.11
CA ASN A 106 -6.52 -10.49 -0.48
C ASN A 106 -6.52 -10.53 -2.01
N MET A 107 -5.51 -11.13 -2.61
CA MET A 107 -5.39 -11.26 -4.07
C MET A 107 -6.53 -12.11 -4.65
N PHE A 108 -6.80 -13.27 -4.07
CA PHE A 108 -7.90 -14.13 -4.52
C PHE A 108 -9.25 -13.49 -4.24
N GLY A 109 -9.41 -12.75 -3.15
CA GLY A 109 -10.61 -11.96 -2.86
C GLY A 109 -10.87 -10.90 -3.93
N GLY A 110 -9.84 -10.22 -4.42
CA GLY A 110 -9.93 -9.29 -5.52
C GLY A 110 -10.44 -9.95 -6.80
N PHE A 111 -9.91 -11.12 -7.14
CA PHE A 111 -10.38 -11.91 -8.30
C PHE A 111 -11.81 -12.42 -8.13
N ALA A 112 -12.21 -12.83 -6.93
CA ALA A 112 -13.56 -13.24 -6.63
C ALA A 112 -14.58 -12.10 -6.83
N VAL A 113 -14.23 -10.89 -6.39
CA VAL A 113 -15.04 -9.69 -6.62
C VAL A 113 -15.14 -9.37 -8.10
N THR A 114 -14.07 -9.48 -8.86
CA THR A 114 -14.07 -9.31 -10.32
C THR A 114 -15.00 -10.29 -10.99
N ARG A 115 -14.93 -11.55 -10.61
CA ARG A 115 -15.79 -12.59 -11.15
C ARG A 115 -17.26 -12.31 -10.87
N ARG A 116 -17.57 -11.89 -9.64
CA ARG A 116 -18.94 -11.53 -9.26
C ARG A 116 -19.45 -10.33 -10.05
N MET A 117 -18.61 -9.32 -10.25
CA MET A 117 -18.95 -8.16 -11.05
C MET A 117 -19.23 -8.51 -12.49
N LEU A 118 -18.42 -9.37 -13.12
CA LEU A 118 -18.62 -9.83 -14.48
C LEU A 118 -19.92 -10.61 -14.62
N ALA A 119 -20.29 -11.39 -13.60
CA ALA A 119 -21.56 -12.11 -13.59
C ALA A 119 -22.77 -11.17 -13.55
N MET A 120 -22.64 -10.00 -12.92
CA MET A 120 -23.71 -8.99 -12.87
C MET A 120 -23.94 -8.31 -14.21
N PHE A 121 -22.90 -8.18 -15.06
CA PHE A 121 -23.00 -7.58 -16.39
C PHE A 121 -23.34 -8.60 -17.50
N ARG A 122 -23.36 -9.87 -17.19
CA ARG A 122 -23.78 -10.91 -18.12
C ARG A 122 -25.32 -10.97 -18.16
N LYS A 123 -25.87 -10.74 -19.32
CA LYS A 123 -27.28 -11.04 -19.60
C LYS A 123 -27.44 -12.52 -19.94
#